data_cfc70e172e1ca4838042abe1eed4f3a6
#
_entry.id   cfc70e172e1ca4838042abe1eed4f3a6
#
_cell.length_a   1.000
_cell.length_b   1.000
_cell.length_c   1.000
_cell.angle_alpha   90.00
_cell.angle_beta   90.00
_cell.angle_gamma   90.00
#
_symmetry.space_group_name_H-M   'P 1'
#
loop_
_entity.id
_entity.type
_entity.pdbx_description
1 polymer ?
#
loop_
_entity_poly.entity_id
_entity_poly.type
_entity_poly.pdbx_seq_one_letter_code
_entity_poly.pdbx_strand_id
1 'polypeptide(L)'
;MSPFLFNLIHIHMAFGKGKEVKRLPNSLDIMKHISDLDIFEMYLGEIPMKPISSPFREDVKPSFSIFMSREYGKVFFKDFATGESGDCFLFVMRLFRLGSKSETFIKIARDFNLTEFDLSPRAYSPPPKVEFKKYVKSTKTLSTAKFRISVTVRPWKLKDKKYWGDKYGLSKAQLDYCKIYPISHFFVNGLCTIAQPLAYAFVEEKDNIQTFKIYQPEVEGKGKWINNNDFSTWELWTQLPKTGNVLIITSSRKDAAVIKTLYSSEVITSCSLQSEGVKPKQAVVNELKSRFKHIFVMYDNDYGSDVNRGRVAGKNIAKATNFIQIEIPDGCQVKDPSDYVEAFGSKALASLILGLVNNNLDQDSKINLLNK
;
A
#
# COMPACT_ATOMS: atom_id res chain seq x y z
N MET A 1 59.14 35.74 49.35
CA MET A 1 58.39 36.43 48.30
C MET A 1 57.32 35.48 47.82
N SER A 2 56.07 35.76 48.19
CA SER A 2 54.92 34.87 47.95
C SER A 2 54.25 35.23 46.58
N PRO A 3 53.78 34.28 45.82
CA PRO A 3 52.80 34.56 44.76
C PRO A 3 51.40 34.14 45.23
N PHE A 4 50.49 35.05 45.05
CA PHE A 4 49.05 34.94 45.29
C PHE A 4 48.41 33.88 44.38
N LEU A 5 47.75 32.90 45.01
CA LEU A 5 46.81 32.00 44.35
C LEU A 5 45.48 32.70 44.15
N PHE A 6 45.07 32.89 42.88
CA PHE A 6 43.69 33.25 42.52
C PHE A 6 42.84 32.00 42.40
N ASN A 7 41.93 31.81 43.37
CA ASN A 7 40.88 30.81 43.30
C ASN A 7 39.77 31.30 42.33
N LEU A 8 39.66 30.65 41.15
CA LEU A 8 38.51 30.81 40.32
C LEU A 8 37.39 29.88 40.81
N ILE A 9 36.37 30.50 41.45
CA ILE A 9 35.13 29.81 41.78
C ILE A 9 34.34 29.64 40.46
N HIS A 10 34.27 28.43 39.95
CA HIS A 10 33.32 28.07 38.84
C HIS A 10 31.92 27.97 39.45
N ILE A 11 31.12 29.00 39.25
CA ILE A 11 29.67 28.93 39.47
C ILE A 11 29.07 28.14 38.31
N HIS A 12 28.76 26.88 38.52
CA HIS A 12 27.91 26.07 37.64
C HIS A 12 26.48 26.59 37.84
N MET A 13 26.05 27.50 36.95
CA MET A 13 24.61 27.73 36.77
C MET A 13 23.99 26.52 36.08
N ALA A 14 23.34 25.66 36.86
CA ALA A 14 22.45 24.66 36.34
C ALA A 14 21.24 25.38 35.67
N PHE A 15 21.29 25.55 34.37
CA PHE A 15 20.10 25.85 33.60
C PHE A 15 19.13 24.69 33.76
N GLY A 16 18.12 24.83 34.59
CA GLY A 16 17.00 23.92 34.67
C GLY A 16 16.42 23.77 33.27
N LYS A 17 16.32 22.51 32.77
CA LYS A 17 15.60 22.20 31.56
C LYS A 17 14.20 22.80 31.73
N GLY A 18 13.91 23.88 30.99
CA GLY A 18 12.58 24.47 30.92
C GLY A 18 11.60 23.36 30.54
N LYS A 19 10.54 23.16 31.30
CA LYS A 19 9.44 22.29 30.91
C LYS A 19 8.95 22.76 29.55
N GLU A 20 9.10 21.89 28.54
CA GLU A 20 8.57 22.13 27.21
C GLU A 20 7.06 22.36 27.37
N VAL A 21 6.59 23.55 27.07
CA VAL A 21 5.18 23.92 27.20
C VAL A 21 4.46 23.27 26.01
N LYS A 22 3.82 22.15 26.26
CA LYS A 22 2.98 21.47 25.25
C LYS A 22 1.77 22.34 24.93
N ARG A 23 1.48 22.50 23.64
CA ARG A 23 0.31 23.25 23.16
C ARG A 23 -0.90 22.34 22.95
N LEU A 24 -2.09 22.91 22.91
CA LEU A 24 -3.32 22.18 22.59
C LEU A 24 -3.30 21.73 21.12
N PRO A 25 -3.83 20.53 20.81
CA PRO A 25 -4.00 20.07 19.43
C PRO A 25 -5.07 20.88 18.72
N ASN A 26 -4.92 21.05 17.41
CA ASN A 26 -5.95 21.55 16.51
C ASN A 26 -6.24 20.54 15.40
N SER A 27 -7.22 20.83 14.54
CA SER A 27 -7.59 19.91 13.45
C SER A 27 -6.44 19.60 12.50
N LEU A 28 -5.57 20.56 12.22
CA LEU A 28 -4.42 20.38 11.33
C LEU A 28 -3.39 19.43 11.94
N ASP A 29 -3.15 19.57 13.24
CA ASP A 29 -2.23 18.72 13.96
C ASP A 29 -2.71 17.28 13.95
N ILE A 30 -3.97 17.05 14.24
CA ILE A 30 -4.58 15.71 14.20
C ILE A 30 -4.48 15.13 12.79
N MET A 31 -4.85 15.89 11.76
CA MET A 31 -4.86 15.41 10.37
C MET A 31 -3.46 15.19 9.78
N LYS A 32 -2.38 15.62 10.43
CA LYS A 32 -1.00 15.22 10.07
C LYS A 32 -0.70 13.77 10.42
N HIS A 33 -1.31 13.27 11.47
CA HIS A 33 -1.03 11.93 12.03
C HIS A 33 -2.13 10.92 11.72
N ILE A 34 -3.38 11.38 11.56
CA ILE A 34 -4.58 10.55 11.50
C ILE A 34 -5.46 11.06 10.36
N SER A 35 -5.96 10.16 9.50
CA SER A 35 -6.92 10.57 8.46
C SER A 35 -8.34 10.71 9.04
N ASP A 36 -9.20 11.46 8.34
CA ASP A 36 -10.63 11.54 8.66
C ASP A 36 -11.30 10.15 8.70
N LEU A 37 -10.88 9.26 7.82
CA LEU A 37 -11.37 7.88 7.78
C LEU A 37 -10.97 7.07 9.03
N ASP A 38 -9.72 7.25 9.50
CA ASP A 38 -9.24 6.58 10.72
C ASP A 38 -10.05 7.01 11.94
N ILE A 39 -10.46 8.29 11.99
CA ILE A 39 -11.29 8.82 13.07
C ILE A 39 -12.68 8.16 13.03
N PHE A 40 -13.32 8.07 11.86
CA PHE A 40 -14.59 7.38 11.73
C PHE A 40 -14.47 5.88 12.08
N GLU A 41 -13.42 5.21 11.58
CA GLU A 41 -13.18 3.79 11.86
C GLU A 41 -12.98 3.52 13.35
N MET A 42 -12.20 4.37 14.04
CA MET A 42 -11.94 4.25 15.48
C MET A 42 -13.23 4.23 16.31
N TYR A 43 -14.18 5.09 15.98
CA TYR A 43 -15.38 5.28 16.81
C TYR A 43 -16.61 4.51 16.31
N LEU A 44 -16.61 4.02 15.08
CA LEU A 44 -17.65 3.16 14.52
C LEU A 44 -17.29 1.66 14.59
N GLY A 45 -15.99 1.36 14.83
CA GLY A 45 -15.46 0.00 14.75
C GLY A 45 -15.07 -0.40 13.33
N GLU A 46 -15.92 -0.07 12.36
CA GLU A 46 -15.68 -0.27 10.92
C GLU A 46 -16.34 0.86 10.12
N ILE A 47 -15.88 1.07 8.88
CA ILE A 47 -16.53 2.02 7.97
C ILE A 47 -17.71 1.33 7.28
N PRO A 48 -18.95 1.77 7.53
CA PRO A 48 -20.12 1.12 6.97
C PRO A 48 -20.22 1.34 5.45
N MET A 49 -20.35 0.24 4.70
CA MET A 49 -20.56 0.26 3.24
C MET A 49 -22.03 0.48 2.84
N LYS A 50 -22.93 0.37 3.80
CA LYS A 50 -24.38 0.60 3.65
C LYS A 50 -24.85 1.49 4.79
N PRO A 51 -25.99 2.17 4.66
CA PRO A 51 -26.56 2.91 5.76
C PRO A 51 -26.72 2.03 7.00
N ILE A 52 -26.32 2.55 8.16
CA ILE A 52 -26.48 1.93 9.48
C ILE A 52 -27.46 2.74 10.33
N SER A 53 -27.87 2.19 11.47
CA SER A 53 -28.61 2.95 12.49
C SER A 53 -27.76 4.11 13.00
N SER A 54 -28.39 5.26 13.23
CA SER A 54 -27.69 6.47 13.66
C SER A 54 -26.97 6.23 15.01
N PRO A 55 -25.67 6.53 15.13
CA PRO A 55 -24.95 6.43 16.40
C PRO A 55 -25.31 7.55 17.39
N PHE A 56 -26.13 8.53 16.96
CA PHE A 56 -26.47 9.70 17.77
C PHE A 56 -27.83 9.57 18.48
N ARG A 57 -28.65 8.63 18.07
CA ARG A 57 -30.04 8.43 18.56
C ARG A 57 -30.51 7.00 18.32
N GLU A 58 -31.59 6.63 18.90
CA GLU A 58 -32.31 5.40 18.52
C GLU A 58 -32.85 5.52 17.10
N ASP A 59 -32.55 4.53 16.28
CA ASP A 59 -32.85 4.51 14.84
C ASP A 59 -33.36 3.11 14.44
N VAL A 60 -34.66 3.02 14.12
CA VAL A 60 -35.28 1.77 13.70
C VAL A 60 -34.99 1.43 12.25
N LYS A 61 -34.74 2.44 11.42
CA LYS A 61 -34.41 2.29 9.98
C LYS A 61 -33.03 2.87 9.72
N PRO A 62 -32.10 2.07 9.19
CA PRO A 62 -30.75 2.57 8.88
C PRO A 62 -30.80 3.86 8.06
N SER A 63 -30.29 4.94 8.64
CA SER A 63 -30.33 6.29 8.03
C SER A 63 -29.01 7.03 8.07
N PHE A 64 -27.99 6.45 8.68
CA PHE A 64 -26.67 7.07 8.82
C PHE A 64 -25.68 6.47 7.83
N SER A 65 -24.95 7.33 7.09
CA SER A 65 -23.95 6.92 6.11
C SER A 65 -22.69 7.75 6.24
N ILE A 66 -21.57 7.12 5.91
CA ILE A 66 -20.28 7.80 5.67
C ILE A 66 -20.09 7.93 4.18
N PHE A 67 -19.70 9.11 3.72
CA PHE A 67 -19.45 9.38 2.30
C PHE A 67 -18.33 10.37 2.12
N MET A 68 -17.71 10.36 0.94
CA MET A 68 -16.74 11.38 0.58
C MET A 68 -17.41 12.51 -0.19
N SER A 69 -17.17 13.74 0.24
CA SER A 69 -17.57 14.92 -0.54
C SER A 69 -16.72 15.04 -1.79
N ARG A 70 -17.37 15.13 -2.95
CA ARG A 70 -16.71 15.34 -4.25
C ARG A 70 -16.03 16.71 -4.32
N GLU A 71 -16.60 17.70 -3.65
CA GLU A 71 -16.13 19.08 -3.66
C GLU A 71 -14.86 19.26 -2.81
N TYR A 72 -14.82 18.62 -1.65
CA TYR A 72 -13.76 18.87 -0.65
C TYR A 72 -12.74 17.75 -0.58
N GLY A 73 -13.01 16.58 -1.17
CA GLY A 73 -12.13 15.41 -1.09
C GLY A 73 -11.94 14.88 0.33
N LYS A 74 -12.92 15.13 1.23
CA LYS A 74 -12.94 14.73 2.64
C LYS A 74 -14.08 13.79 2.92
N VAL A 75 -13.95 12.99 3.97
CA VAL A 75 -15.01 12.08 4.43
C VAL A 75 -15.95 12.83 5.37
N PHE A 76 -17.25 12.65 5.13
CA PHE A 76 -18.34 13.22 5.90
C PHE A 76 -19.32 12.14 6.31
N PHE A 77 -20.04 12.39 7.38
CA PHE A 77 -21.25 11.64 7.67
C PHE A 77 -22.50 12.37 7.18
N LYS A 78 -23.57 11.62 6.99
CA LYS A 78 -24.92 12.14 6.81
C LYS A 78 -25.92 11.23 7.48
N ASP A 79 -26.75 11.80 8.33
CA ASP A 79 -27.95 11.18 8.87
C ASP A 79 -29.14 11.66 8.02
N PHE A 80 -29.65 10.77 7.15
CA PHE A 80 -30.74 11.10 6.20
C PHE A 80 -32.07 11.32 6.90
N ALA A 81 -32.27 10.84 8.14
CA ALA A 81 -33.52 11.05 8.85
C ALA A 81 -33.59 12.45 9.49
N THR A 82 -32.45 12.99 9.92
CA THR A 82 -32.38 14.34 10.52
C THR A 82 -31.90 15.40 9.54
N GLY A 83 -31.27 14.97 8.44
CA GLY A 83 -30.58 15.85 7.49
C GLY A 83 -29.21 16.34 7.98
N GLU A 84 -28.77 15.97 9.18
CA GLU A 84 -27.49 16.37 9.74
C GLU A 84 -26.32 15.77 8.95
N SER A 85 -25.30 16.58 8.71
CA SER A 85 -24.09 16.18 7.99
C SER A 85 -22.88 16.93 8.54
N GLY A 86 -21.71 16.30 8.55
CA GLY A 86 -20.50 16.93 9.06
C GLY A 86 -19.24 16.09 8.85
N ASP A 87 -18.11 16.69 9.19
CA ASP A 87 -16.80 16.04 9.17
C ASP A 87 -16.59 15.08 10.35
N CYS A 88 -15.44 14.42 10.39
CA CYS A 88 -15.08 13.51 11.47
C CYS A 88 -15.00 14.20 12.84
N PHE A 89 -14.69 15.48 12.91
CA PHE A 89 -14.64 16.23 14.18
C PHE A 89 -16.04 16.51 14.71
N LEU A 90 -16.97 16.94 13.84
CA LEU A 90 -18.36 17.11 14.22
C LEU A 90 -18.98 15.77 14.64
N PHE A 91 -18.65 14.70 13.93
CA PHE A 91 -19.09 13.34 14.29
C PHE A 91 -18.67 12.97 15.72
N VAL A 92 -17.38 13.12 16.07
CA VAL A 92 -16.88 12.82 17.43
C VAL A 92 -17.51 13.76 18.46
N MET A 93 -17.65 15.04 18.14
CA MET A 93 -18.29 16.01 19.02
C MET A 93 -19.72 15.60 19.36
N ARG A 94 -20.51 15.14 18.37
CA ARG A 94 -21.89 14.68 18.55
C ARG A 94 -21.96 13.36 19.29
N LEU A 95 -21.11 12.40 18.91
CA LEU A 95 -21.08 11.06 19.51
C LEU A 95 -20.83 11.11 21.02
N PHE A 96 -19.94 11.98 21.46
CA PHE A 96 -19.57 12.13 22.88
C PHE A 96 -20.20 13.34 23.56
N ARG A 97 -21.11 14.05 22.88
CA ARG A 97 -21.81 15.25 23.41
C ARG A 97 -20.84 16.29 23.96
N LEU A 98 -19.73 16.53 23.27
CA LEU A 98 -18.71 17.49 23.67
C LEU A 98 -19.17 18.93 23.42
N GLY A 99 -18.79 19.84 24.32
CA GLY A 99 -19.26 21.22 24.28
C GLY A 99 -18.49 22.11 23.31
N SER A 100 -17.30 21.68 22.86
CA SER A 100 -16.45 22.48 22.00
C SER A 100 -15.57 21.68 21.05
N LYS A 101 -15.11 22.31 19.97
CA LYS A 101 -14.08 21.74 19.06
C LYS A 101 -12.78 21.43 19.78
N SER A 102 -12.38 22.28 20.74
CA SER A 102 -11.16 22.05 21.50
C SER A 102 -11.21 20.76 22.31
N GLU A 103 -12.32 20.50 22.99
CA GLU A 103 -12.55 19.22 23.69
C GLU A 103 -12.51 18.04 22.73
N THR A 104 -13.06 18.21 21.54
CA THR A 104 -13.04 17.18 20.50
C THR A 104 -11.62 16.85 20.06
N PHE A 105 -10.79 17.87 19.81
CA PHE A 105 -9.40 17.65 19.41
C PHE A 105 -8.57 17.00 20.52
N ILE A 106 -8.75 17.43 21.78
CA ILE A 106 -8.10 16.80 22.94
C ILE A 106 -8.51 15.34 23.08
N LYS A 107 -9.82 15.05 22.94
CA LYS A 107 -10.32 13.67 23.00
C LYS A 107 -9.71 12.80 21.92
N ILE A 108 -9.73 13.24 20.66
CA ILE A 108 -9.16 12.49 19.54
C ILE A 108 -7.65 12.30 19.74
N ALA A 109 -6.91 13.35 20.09
CA ALA A 109 -5.48 13.25 20.35
C ALA A 109 -5.15 12.26 21.48
N ARG A 110 -5.97 12.22 22.51
CA ARG A 110 -5.84 11.26 23.62
C ARG A 110 -6.12 9.82 23.18
N ASP A 111 -7.23 9.60 22.48
CA ASP A 111 -7.67 8.28 22.06
C ASP A 111 -6.68 7.66 21.03
N PHE A 112 -5.99 8.51 20.26
CA PHE A 112 -4.95 8.10 19.31
C PHE A 112 -3.53 8.20 19.88
N ASN A 113 -3.35 8.46 21.19
CA ASN A 113 -2.06 8.56 21.86
C ASN A 113 -1.07 9.57 21.25
N LEU A 114 -1.55 10.74 20.84
CA LEU A 114 -0.71 11.84 20.36
C LEU A 114 -0.10 12.59 21.55
N THR A 115 1.08 12.15 22.00
CA THR A 115 1.69 12.58 23.28
C THR A 115 2.43 13.92 23.21
N GLU A 116 2.62 14.47 22.02
CA GLU A 116 3.29 15.77 21.79
C GLU A 116 2.44 16.99 22.19
N PHE A 117 1.14 16.80 22.47
CA PHE A 117 0.23 17.90 22.80
C PHE A 117 -0.09 17.96 24.29
N ASP A 118 -0.49 19.16 24.74
CA ASP A 118 -1.11 19.33 26.06
C ASP A 118 -2.55 18.80 26.02
N LEU A 119 -2.77 17.68 26.64
CA LEU A 119 -4.07 17.01 26.72
C LEU A 119 -4.85 17.41 27.99
N SER A 120 -4.37 18.39 28.74
CA SER A 120 -5.08 18.96 29.89
C SER A 120 -6.21 19.92 29.43
N PRO A 121 -7.33 20.01 30.16
CA PRO A 121 -8.44 20.87 29.77
C PRO A 121 -8.18 22.34 30.13
N ARG A 122 -7.33 23.05 29.38
CA ARG A 122 -7.15 24.52 29.58
C ARG A 122 -6.89 25.25 28.27
N ALA A 123 -7.69 26.33 28.10
CA ALA A 123 -7.52 27.53 27.27
C ALA A 123 -7.29 27.40 25.77
N TYR A 124 -8.32 27.82 25.03
CA TYR A 124 -8.36 27.94 23.55
C TYR A 124 -7.85 29.32 23.10
N SER A 125 -7.03 29.33 22.05
CA SER A 125 -6.77 30.51 21.19
C SER A 125 -6.87 30.05 19.73
N PRO A 126 -7.56 30.80 18.83
CA PRO A 126 -7.76 30.34 17.44
C PRO A 126 -6.45 30.35 16.65
N PRO A 127 -6.21 29.32 15.80
CA PRO A 127 -5.00 29.24 14.97
C PRO A 127 -5.06 30.14 13.73
N PRO A 128 -3.91 30.55 13.17
CA PRO A 128 -3.84 31.29 11.92
C PRO A 128 -4.33 30.44 10.74
N LYS A 129 -4.98 31.09 9.77
CA LYS A 129 -5.43 30.43 8.54
C LYS A 129 -4.22 29.93 7.75
N VAL A 130 -4.16 28.62 7.51
CA VAL A 130 -3.16 28.00 6.63
C VAL A 130 -3.87 27.38 5.44
N GLU A 131 -3.48 27.78 4.24
CA GLU A 131 -4.00 27.21 2.99
C GLU A 131 -3.42 25.80 2.76
N PHE A 132 -4.29 24.82 2.53
CA PHE A 132 -3.90 23.47 2.19
C PHE A 132 -3.51 23.37 0.72
N LYS A 133 -2.25 23.00 0.44
CA LYS A 133 -1.89 22.50 -0.89
C LYS A 133 -2.49 21.11 -1.05
N LYS A 134 -3.49 21.02 -1.90
CA LYS A 134 -4.06 19.75 -2.37
C LYS A 134 -2.96 18.88 -2.96
N TYR A 135 -2.58 17.80 -2.28
CA TYR A 135 -1.80 16.74 -2.92
C TYR A 135 -2.74 15.87 -3.77
N VAL A 136 -3.22 16.46 -4.85
CA VAL A 136 -3.75 15.70 -5.97
C VAL A 136 -2.63 15.66 -6.99
N LYS A 137 -1.95 14.53 -7.13
CA LYS A 137 -1.16 14.28 -8.33
C LYS A 137 -2.15 14.19 -9.51
N SER A 138 -2.49 15.34 -10.07
CA SER A 138 -3.17 15.43 -11.35
C SER A 138 -2.15 15.09 -12.43
N THR A 139 -2.13 13.85 -12.87
CA THR A 139 -1.48 13.50 -14.12
C THR A 139 -2.48 13.74 -15.24
N LYS A 140 -2.10 14.57 -16.21
CA LYS A 140 -2.84 14.69 -17.48
C LYS A 140 -2.86 13.31 -18.13
N THR A 141 -4.03 12.68 -18.15
CA THR A 141 -4.20 11.34 -18.69
C THR A 141 -4.75 11.46 -20.11
N LEU A 142 -3.91 11.24 -21.10
CA LEU A 142 -4.33 10.82 -22.43
C LEU A 142 -4.29 9.28 -22.39
N SER A 143 -5.36 8.65 -21.97
CA SER A 143 -5.44 7.20 -21.84
C SER A 143 -6.43 6.64 -22.83
N THR A 144 -6.02 5.61 -23.56
CA THR A 144 -6.88 4.66 -24.28
C THR A 144 -7.64 3.74 -23.31
N ALA A 145 -7.45 3.91 -22.00
CA ALA A 145 -8.13 3.17 -20.96
C ALA A 145 -9.65 3.45 -20.98
N LYS A 146 -10.44 2.39 -20.82
CA LYS A 146 -11.92 2.46 -20.81
C LYS A 146 -12.47 3.40 -19.74
N PHE A 147 -11.73 3.69 -18.69
CA PHE A 147 -12.09 4.59 -17.58
C PHE A 147 -10.85 5.12 -16.86
N ARG A 148 -11.02 6.24 -16.16
CA ARG A 148 -9.95 6.87 -15.38
C ARG A 148 -10.01 6.38 -13.95
N ILE A 149 -8.85 6.02 -13.39
CA ILE A 149 -8.68 5.77 -11.96
C ILE A 149 -7.74 6.82 -11.38
N SER A 150 -8.07 7.31 -10.20
CA SER A 150 -7.15 8.05 -9.32
C SER A 150 -7.33 7.55 -7.88
N VAL A 151 -6.34 7.78 -7.04
CA VAL A 151 -6.31 7.23 -5.69
C VAL A 151 -5.88 8.28 -4.66
N THR A 152 -6.35 8.13 -3.43
CA THR A 152 -5.83 8.85 -2.26
C THR A 152 -4.98 7.87 -1.46
N VAL A 153 -3.67 8.09 -1.46
CA VAL A 153 -2.72 7.30 -0.66
C VAL A 153 -2.86 7.70 0.81
N ARG A 154 -2.85 6.73 1.71
CA ARG A 154 -2.83 6.93 3.15
C ARG A 154 -1.49 6.51 3.77
N PRO A 155 -1.20 6.92 5.00
CA PRO A 155 -0.06 6.39 5.74
C PRO A 155 -0.14 4.86 5.93
N TRP A 156 1.03 4.23 6.04
CA TRP A 156 1.14 2.82 6.40
C TRP A 156 0.70 2.59 7.85
N LYS A 157 -0.12 1.56 8.06
CA LYS A 157 -0.65 1.13 9.36
C LYS A 157 -0.05 -0.21 9.79
N LEU A 158 -0.25 -0.57 11.04
CA LEU A 158 0.21 -1.86 11.56
C LEU A 158 -0.39 -3.06 10.78
N LYS A 159 -1.65 -2.96 10.35
CA LYS A 159 -2.29 -4.00 9.52
C LYS A 159 -1.61 -4.19 8.16
N ASP A 160 -1.11 -3.12 7.55
CA ASP A 160 -0.34 -3.22 6.29
C ASP A 160 1.00 -3.93 6.53
N LYS A 161 1.67 -3.63 7.66
CA LYS A 161 2.88 -4.33 8.07
C LYS A 161 2.62 -5.81 8.30
N LYS A 162 1.53 -6.16 8.99
CA LYS A 162 1.14 -7.57 9.17
C LYS A 162 0.86 -8.25 7.84
N TYR A 163 0.08 -7.60 6.95
CA TYR A 163 -0.29 -8.18 5.67
C TYR A 163 0.92 -8.37 4.73
N TRP A 164 1.77 -7.36 4.57
CA TRP A 164 2.89 -7.43 3.64
C TRP A 164 4.19 -7.91 4.29
N GLY A 165 4.48 -7.47 5.50
CA GLY A 165 5.72 -7.79 6.22
C GLY A 165 5.69 -9.17 6.84
N ASP A 166 4.72 -9.42 7.72
CA ASP A 166 4.70 -10.67 8.49
C ASP A 166 4.28 -11.86 7.59
N LYS A 167 3.36 -11.62 6.64
CA LYS A 167 2.84 -12.66 5.76
C LYS A 167 3.76 -12.92 4.55
N TYR A 168 4.20 -11.88 3.85
CA TYR A 168 4.92 -12.00 2.57
C TYR A 168 6.37 -11.53 2.61
N GLY A 169 6.88 -11.14 3.77
CA GLY A 169 8.28 -10.74 3.96
C GLY A 169 8.65 -9.41 3.29
N LEU A 170 7.68 -8.57 2.92
CA LEU A 170 7.91 -7.31 2.20
C LEU A 170 7.89 -6.11 3.15
N SER A 171 9.03 -5.42 3.27
CA SER A 171 9.14 -4.17 4.00
C SER A 171 8.47 -3.01 3.25
N LYS A 172 8.14 -1.92 3.98
CA LYS A 172 7.62 -0.68 3.38
C LYS A 172 8.52 -0.15 2.24
N ALA A 173 9.84 -0.15 2.43
CA ALA A 173 10.78 0.33 1.42
C ALA A 173 10.72 -0.50 0.12
N GLN A 174 10.57 -1.83 0.25
CA GLN A 174 10.40 -2.72 -0.89
C GLN A 174 9.08 -2.51 -1.60
N LEU A 175 8.01 -2.26 -0.85
CA LEU A 175 6.70 -1.95 -1.43
C LEU A 175 6.68 -0.59 -2.14
N ASP A 176 7.30 0.43 -1.56
CA ASP A 176 7.49 1.74 -2.21
C ASP A 176 8.30 1.60 -3.52
N TYR A 177 9.37 0.79 -3.51
CA TYR A 177 10.15 0.45 -4.71
C TYR A 177 9.30 -0.25 -5.77
N CYS A 178 8.44 -1.19 -5.34
CA CYS A 178 7.50 -1.88 -6.21
C CYS A 178 6.25 -1.04 -6.57
N LYS A 179 6.20 0.24 -6.18
CA LYS A 179 5.07 1.16 -6.40
C LYS A 179 3.73 0.59 -5.93
N ILE A 180 3.72 0.00 -4.75
CA ILE A 180 2.56 -0.53 -4.06
C ILE A 180 2.27 0.39 -2.88
N TYR A 181 1.11 1.06 -2.89
CA TYR A 181 0.76 2.08 -1.90
C TYR A 181 -0.58 1.76 -1.24
N PRO A 182 -0.70 1.88 0.10
CA PRO A 182 -1.98 1.76 0.78
C PRO A 182 -2.85 2.96 0.44
N ILE A 183 -4.14 2.72 0.22
CA ILE A 183 -5.09 3.75 -0.17
C ILE A 183 -6.26 3.84 0.79
N SER A 184 -6.81 5.04 0.94
CA SER A 184 -8.06 5.29 1.67
C SER A 184 -9.26 5.40 0.74
N HIS A 185 -9.05 5.88 -0.49
CA HIS A 185 -10.10 6.08 -1.49
C HIS A 185 -9.55 5.84 -2.87
N PHE A 186 -10.45 5.45 -3.77
CA PHE A 186 -10.18 5.46 -5.20
C PHE A 186 -11.37 6.06 -5.95
N PHE A 187 -11.08 6.62 -7.11
CA PHE A 187 -12.05 7.30 -7.96
C PHE A 187 -12.08 6.61 -9.31
N VAL A 188 -13.26 6.23 -9.75
CA VAL A 188 -13.49 5.69 -11.10
C VAL A 188 -14.35 6.69 -11.87
N ASN A 189 -13.79 7.30 -12.90
CA ASN A 189 -14.44 8.38 -13.67
C ASN A 189 -14.95 9.54 -12.78
N GLY A 190 -14.22 9.84 -11.70
CA GLY A 190 -14.59 10.87 -10.72
C GLY A 190 -15.59 10.40 -9.66
N LEU A 191 -16.13 9.20 -9.74
CA LEU A 191 -16.95 8.62 -8.69
C LEU A 191 -16.05 8.08 -7.59
N CYS A 192 -16.17 8.62 -6.37
CA CYS A 192 -15.41 8.20 -5.22
C CYS A 192 -15.94 6.91 -4.61
N THR A 193 -15.03 6.04 -4.24
CA THR A 193 -15.29 4.85 -3.41
C THR A 193 -14.31 4.85 -2.24
N ILE A 194 -14.82 4.62 -1.04
CA ILE A 194 -14.01 4.37 0.14
C ILE A 194 -13.40 2.98 -0.03
N ALA A 195 -12.09 2.92 0.07
CA ALA A 195 -11.36 1.66 -0.05
C ALA A 195 -11.51 0.82 1.24
N GLN A 196 -11.42 -0.50 1.10
CA GLN A 196 -11.37 -1.38 2.26
C GLN A 196 -10.15 -1.05 3.16
N PRO A 197 -10.19 -1.42 4.44
CA PRO A 197 -9.07 -1.21 5.37
C PRO A 197 -7.73 -1.75 4.85
N LEU A 198 -7.74 -2.92 4.19
CA LEU A 198 -6.63 -3.46 3.42
C LEU A 198 -6.90 -3.22 1.93
N ALA A 199 -6.51 -2.05 1.43
CA ALA A 199 -6.60 -1.74 0.00
C ALA A 199 -5.32 -1.05 -0.46
N TYR A 200 -4.88 -1.43 -1.65
CA TYR A 200 -3.61 -0.99 -2.22
C TYR A 200 -3.76 -0.58 -3.68
N ALA A 201 -3.05 0.45 -4.06
CA ALA A 201 -2.88 0.82 -5.46
C ALA A 201 -1.54 0.30 -5.96
N PHE A 202 -1.58 -0.47 -7.03
CA PHE A 202 -0.43 -0.85 -7.84
C PHE A 202 -0.32 0.17 -8.96
N VAL A 203 0.79 0.90 -9.00
CA VAL A 203 0.97 2.02 -9.92
C VAL A 203 1.92 1.62 -11.03
N GLU A 204 1.50 1.81 -12.28
CA GLU A 204 2.35 1.67 -13.46
C GLU A 204 2.48 2.99 -14.21
N GLU A 205 3.59 3.14 -14.90
CA GLU A 205 3.85 4.28 -15.75
C GLU A 205 4.39 3.77 -17.09
N LYS A 206 3.70 4.14 -18.17
CA LYS A 206 4.09 3.83 -19.53
C LYS A 206 3.80 5.03 -20.42
N ASP A 207 4.76 5.43 -21.23
CA ASP A 207 4.63 6.56 -22.14
C ASP A 207 4.18 7.86 -21.45
N ASN A 208 4.70 8.12 -20.23
CA ASN A 208 4.31 9.22 -19.33
C ASN A 208 2.83 9.18 -18.88
N ILE A 209 2.15 8.06 -19.03
CA ILE A 209 0.79 7.83 -18.55
C ILE A 209 0.85 6.95 -17.32
N GLN A 210 0.28 7.46 -16.22
CA GLN A 210 0.14 6.71 -14.99
C GLN A 210 -1.20 5.96 -14.97
N THR A 211 -1.13 4.68 -14.69
CA THR A 211 -2.30 3.79 -14.56
C THR A 211 -2.29 3.07 -13.23
N PHE A 212 -3.44 2.54 -12.84
CA PHE A 212 -3.65 1.98 -11.52
C PHE A 212 -4.35 0.62 -11.60
N LYS A 213 -3.91 -0.30 -10.75
CA LYS A 213 -4.63 -1.52 -10.41
C LYS A 213 -4.88 -1.51 -8.91
N ILE A 214 -6.15 -1.44 -8.52
CA ILE A 214 -6.56 -1.45 -7.12
C ILE A 214 -6.71 -2.88 -6.67
N TYR A 215 -6.10 -3.21 -5.54
CA TYR A 215 -6.16 -4.52 -4.90
C TYR A 215 -6.80 -4.43 -3.52
N GLN A 216 -7.87 -5.15 -3.30
CA GLN A 216 -8.59 -5.26 -2.04
C GLN A 216 -8.65 -6.74 -1.63
N PRO A 217 -7.66 -7.25 -0.84
CA PRO A 217 -7.53 -8.68 -0.56
C PRO A 217 -8.75 -9.30 0.13
N GLU A 218 -9.44 -8.53 0.96
CA GLU A 218 -10.59 -8.98 1.76
C GLU A 218 -11.92 -8.91 1.00
N VAL A 219 -11.92 -8.39 -0.24
CA VAL A 219 -13.11 -8.33 -1.09
C VAL A 219 -13.17 -9.56 -1.98
N GLU A 220 -14.34 -10.17 -2.07
CA GLU A 220 -14.61 -11.27 -2.98
C GLU A 220 -15.17 -10.78 -4.32
N GLY A 221 -14.92 -11.55 -5.38
CA GLY A 221 -15.46 -11.30 -6.71
C GLY A 221 -14.91 -10.04 -7.39
N LYS A 222 -15.80 -9.35 -8.14
CA LYS A 222 -15.39 -8.26 -9.06
C LYS A 222 -14.79 -7.02 -8.39
N GLY A 223 -15.05 -6.82 -7.09
CA GLY A 223 -14.51 -5.68 -6.34
C GLY A 223 -13.08 -5.87 -5.88
N LYS A 224 -12.55 -7.10 -5.87
CA LYS A 224 -11.19 -7.43 -5.42
C LYS A 224 -10.13 -6.73 -6.28
N TRP A 225 -10.37 -6.63 -7.57
CA TRP A 225 -9.48 -6.01 -8.54
C TRP A 225 -10.21 -4.97 -9.38
N ILE A 226 -9.70 -3.73 -9.43
CA ILE A 226 -10.19 -2.67 -10.30
C ILE A 226 -8.97 -2.14 -11.07
N ASN A 227 -9.00 -2.16 -12.40
CA ASN A 227 -7.80 -1.96 -13.20
C ASN A 227 -8.12 -1.12 -14.45
N ASN A 228 -7.34 -0.07 -14.69
CA ASN A 228 -7.39 0.72 -15.92
C ASN A 228 -6.12 0.60 -16.78
N ASN A 229 -5.23 -0.33 -16.47
CA ASN A 229 -4.10 -0.63 -17.34
C ASN A 229 -4.57 -1.21 -18.66
N ASP A 230 -3.92 -0.86 -19.74
CA ASP A 230 -4.07 -1.63 -20.97
C ASP A 230 -3.26 -2.94 -20.89
N PHE A 231 -3.61 -3.92 -21.70
CA PHE A 231 -2.93 -5.22 -21.73
C PHE A 231 -1.48 -5.16 -22.25
N SER A 232 -1.04 -4.02 -22.78
CA SER A 232 0.34 -3.83 -23.21
C SER A 232 1.25 -3.34 -22.07
N THR A 233 0.68 -2.97 -20.93
CA THR A 233 1.43 -2.51 -19.75
C THR A 233 1.80 -3.70 -18.88
N TRP A 234 3.09 -3.93 -18.67
CA TRP A 234 3.58 -4.95 -17.76
C TRP A 234 3.74 -4.36 -16.36
N GLU A 235 3.44 -5.16 -15.36
CA GLU A 235 3.62 -4.77 -13.96
C GLU A 235 5.11 -4.87 -13.57
N LEU A 236 5.60 -3.87 -12.84
CA LEU A 236 7.01 -3.70 -12.46
C LEU A 236 7.98 -3.50 -13.65
N TRP A 237 7.47 -3.09 -14.81
CA TRP A 237 8.30 -2.87 -15.99
C TRP A 237 9.37 -1.81 -15.78
N THR A 238 9.01 -0.67 -15.16
CA THR A 238 9.92 0.45 -14.90
C THR A 238 10.98 0.14 -13.83
N GLN A 239 10.80 -0.94 -13.07
CA GLN A 239 11.76 -1.45 -12.08
C GLN A 239 12.71 -2.51 -12.66
N LEU A 240 12.54 -2.89 -13.92
CA LEU A 240 13.48 -3.82 -14.56
C LEU A 240 14.78 -3.12 -14.90
N PRO A 241 15.96 -3.73 -14.65
CA PRO A 241 17.25 -3.19 -15.09
C PRO A 241 17.32 -3.18 -16.63
N LYS A 242 18.19 -2.34 -17.18
CA LYS A 242 18.39 -2.29 -18.63
C LYS A 242 18.88 -3.63 -19.18
N THR A 243 19.73 -4.31 -18.41
CA THR A 243 20.26 -5.65 -18.73
C THR A 243 20.32 -6.46 -17.44
N GLY A 244 20.19 -7.78 -17.53
CA GLY A 244 20.25 -8.66 -16.37
C GLY A 244 20.54 -10.11 -16.78
N ASN A 245 20.78 -10.96 -15.78
CA ASN A 245 21.04 -12.38 -16.04
C ASN A 245 19.72 -13.16 -16.19
N VAL A 246 18.86 -13.13 -15.15
CA VAL A 246 17.60 -13.89 -15.13
C VAL A 246 16.42 -12.95 -14.92
N LEU A 247 15.38 -13.14 -15.75
CA LEU A 247 14.05 -12.57 -15.55
C LEU A 247 13.06 -13.70 -15.27
N ILE A 248 12.23 -13.53 -14.25
CA ILE A 248 11.10 -14.42 -13.94
C ILE A 248 9.79 -13.68 -14.16
N ILE A 249 8.94 -14.18 -15.02
CA ILE A 249 7.61 -13.63 -15.32
C ILE A 249 6.59 -14.40 -14.49
N THR A 250 5.85 -13.69 -13.64
CA THR A 250 4.82 -14.26 -12.76
C THR A 250 3.40 -13.91 -13.22
N SER A 251 2.40 -14.55 -12.59
CA SER A 251 0.98 -14.27 -12.84
C SER A 251 0.50 -12.98 -12.21
N SER A 252 1.16 -12.46 -11.16
CA SER A 252 0.74 -11.28 -10.41
C SER A 252 1.90 -10.40 -9.97
N ARG A 253 1.62 -9.10 -9.75
CA ARG A 253 2.60 -8.17 -9.16
C ARG A 253 3.02 -8.58 -7.75
N LYS A 254 2.13 -9.16 -6.96
CA LYS A 254 2.43 -9.61 -5.60
C LYS A 254 3.61 -10.59 -5.63
N ASP A 255 3.52 -11.60 -6.49
CA ASP A 255 4.56 -12.62 -6.65
C ASP A 255 5.84 -12.06 -7.26
N ALA A 256 5.69 -11.20 -8.27
CA ALA A 256 6.82 -10.49 -8.84
C ALA A 256 7.54 -9.63 -7.81
N ALA A 257 6.82 -8.89 -6.95
CA ALA A 257 7.43 -8.09 -5.89
C ALA A 257 8.17 -8.94 -4.87
N VAL A 258 7.60 -10.07 -4.47
CA VAL A 258 8.26 -11.01 -3.56
C VAL A 258 9.57 -11.52 -4.17
N ILE A 259 9.56 -12.05 -5.40
CA ILE A 259 10.77 -12.57 -6.06
C ILE A 259 11.81 -11.46 -6.25
N LYS A 260 11.39 -10.28 -6.70
CA LYS A 260 12.26 -9.14 -6.99
C LYS A 260 13.08 -8.67 -5.79
N THR A 261 12.59 -8.91 -4.60
CA THR A 261 13.24 -8.47 -3.35
C THR A 261 14.17 -9.51 -2.73
N LEU A 262 14.26 -10.71 -3.33
CA LEU A 262 15.11 -11.79 -2.84
C LEU A 262 16.56 -11.68 -3.32
N TYR A 263 16.79 -11.03 -4.46
CA TYR A 263 18.09 -10.98 -5.12
C TYR A 263 18.44 -9.57 -5.61
N SER A 264 19.70 -9.37 -6.00
CA SER A 264 20.05 -8.18 -6.78
C SER A 264 19.38 -8.24 -8.15
N SER A 265 18.89 -7.09 -8.63
CA SER A 265 18.08 -7.03 -9.87
C SER A 265 18.84 -7.40 -11.12
N GLU A 266 20.18 -7.35 -11.10
CA GLU A 266 21.05 -7.77 -12.21
C GLU A 266 21.21 -9.29 -12.23
N VAL A 267 21.06 -9.98 -11.10
CA VAL A 267 21.19 -11.44 -10.97
C VAL A 267 19.87 -12.13 -11.28
N ILE A 268 18.85 -11.90 -10.47
CA ILE A 268 17.48 -12.40 -10.70
C ILE A 268 16.51 -11.27 -10.41
N THR A 269 15.65 -10.98 -11.38
CA THR A 269 14.58 -9.99 -11.24
C THR A 269 13.26 -10.57 -11.73
N SER A 270 12.17 -9.83 -11.55
CA SER A 270 10.83 -10.29 -11.93
C SER A 270 9.93 -9.15 -12.38
N CYS A 271 8.95 -9.51 -13.18
CA CYS A 271 7.81 -8.69 -13.58
C CYS A 271 6.57 -9.59 -13.75
N SER A 272 5.41 -8.99 -14.01
CA SER A 272 4.22 -9.77 -14.33
C SER A 272 3.42 -9.18 -15.50
N LEU A 273 2.60 -10.01 -16.13
CA LEU A 273 1.56 -9.57 -17.03
C LEU A 273 0.33 -9.07 -16.22
N GLN A 274 -0.55 -8.33 -16.87
CA GLN A 274 -1.76 -7.78 -16.22
C GLN A 274 -2.76 -8.86 -15.79
N SER A 275 -2.75 -10.00 -16.46
CA SER A 275 -3.50 -11.20 -16.10
C SER A 275 -2.95 -12.42 -16.83
N GLU A 276 -3.28 -13.61 -16.33
CA GLU A 276 -2.82 -14.91 -16.89
C GLU A 276 -3.23 -15.14 -18.35
N GLY A 277 -4.34 -14.54 -18.79
CA GLY A 277 -4.84 -14.68 -20.18
C GLY A 277 -4.20 -13.76 -21.20
N VAL A 278 -3.32 -12.83 -20.77
CA VAL A 278 -2.69 -11.85 -21.68
C VAL A 278 -1.54 -12.51 -22.43
N LYS A 279 -1.58 -12.41 -23.76
CA LYS A 279 -0.45 -12.85 -24.60
C LYS A 279 0.52 -11.69 -24.83
N PRO A 280 1.81 -11.87 -24.54
CA PRO A 280 2.83 -10.85 -24.82
C PRO A 280 2.88 -10.49 -26.31
N LYS A 281 3.07 -9.21 -26.62
CA LYS A 281 3.35 -8.76 -27.97
C LYS A 281 4.79 -9.17 -28.34
N GLN A 282 4.99 -9.58 -29.60
CA GLN A 282 6.32 -10.04 -30.07
C GLN A 282 7.42 -9.00 -29.88
N ALA A 283 7.11 -7.72 -30.06
CA ALA A 283 8.08 -6.63 -29.84
C ALA A 283 8.59 -6.61 -28.38
N VAL A 284 7.69 -6.81 -27.40
CA VAL A 284 8.07 -6.88 -25.99
C VAL A 284 8.89 -8.12 -25.69
N VAL A 285 8.52 -9.29 -26.29
CA VAL A 285 9.29 -10.52 -26.16
C VAL A 285 10.72 -10.33 -26.67
N ASN A 286 10.86 -9.69 -27.84
CA ASN A 286 12.19 -9.39 -28.44
C ASN A 286 12.99 -8.43 -27.54
N GLU A 287 12.36 -7.40 -27.00
CA GLU A 287 13.01 -6.48 -26.05
C GLU A 287 13.50 -7.23 -24.81
N LEU A 288 12.66 -8.08 -24.20
CA LEU A 288 13.08 -8.87 -23.03
C LEU A 288 14.25 -9.79 -23.35
N LYS A 289 14.24 -10.45 -24.52
CA LYS A 289 15.35 -11.30 -24.97
C LYS A 289 16.65 -10.53 -25.21
N SER A 290 16.58 -9.26 -25.58
CA SER A 290 17.76 -8.41 -25.70
C SER A 290 18.32 -7.93 -24.37
N ARG A 291 17.48 -7.90 -23.32
CA ARG A 291 17.83 -7.40 -21.98
C ARG A 291 18.32 -8.49 -21.04
N PHE A 292 17.78 -9.70 -21.15
CA PHE A 292 18.03 -10.79 -20.19
C PHE A 292 18.59 -12.01 -20.90
N LYS A 293 19.60 -12.64 -20.27
CA LYS A 293 20.21 -13.86 -20.81
C LYS A 293 19.24 -15.05 -20.75
N HIS A 294 18.51 -15.17 -19.63
CA HIS A 294 17.59 -16.26 -19.39
C HIS A 294 16.25 -15.71 -18.91
N ILE A 295 15.16 -16.22 -19.48
CA ILE A 295 13.80 -15.77 -19.14
C ILE A 295 12.95 -16.98 -18.80
N PHE A 296 12.37 -16.93 -17.60
CA PHE A 296 11.53 -17.98 -17.06
C PHE A 296 10.09 -17.49 -16.85
N VAL A 297 9.14 -18.41 -16.91
CA VAL A 297 7.73 -18.21 -16.57
C VAL A 297 7.41 -19.04 -15.35
N MET A 298 6.93 -18.40 -14.29
CA MET A 298 6.52 -19.04 -13.03
C MET A 298 5.12 -18.56 -12.67
N TYR A 299 4.12 -19.34 -13.06
CA TYR A 299 2.71 -19.06 -12.79
C TYR A 299 2.20 -19.92 -11.64
N ASP A 300 0.97 -19.62 -11.21
CA ASP A 300 0.32 -20.26 -10.09
C ASP A 300 0.28 -21.80 -10.24
N ASN A 301 0.39 -22.49 -9.11
CA ASN A 301 0.13 -23.91 -8.99
C ASN A 301 -1.25 -24.10 -8.34
N ASP A 302 -2.30 -24.21 -9.13
CA ASP A 302 -3.66 -24.47 -8.65
C ASP A 302 -3.80 -25.95 -8.24
N TYR A 303 -2.94 -26.40 -7.30
CA TYR A 303 -2.97 -27.77 -6.80
C TYR A 303 -4.33 -28.10 -6.17
N GLY A 304 -4.75 -29.37 -6.26
CA GLY A 304 -6.06 -29.81 -5.74
C GLY A 304 -7.27 -29.42 -6.60
N SER A 305 -7.07 -28.74 -7.72
CA SER A 305 -8.11 -28.50 -8.73
C SER A 305 -8.05 -29.55 -9.82
N ASP A 306 -9.22 -29.91 -10.42
CA ASP A 306 -9.30 -30.86 -11.54
C ASP A 306 -8.40 -30.45 -12.72
N VAL A 307 -8.26 -29.16 -12.92
CA VAL A 307 -7.36 -28.57 -13.93
C VAL A 307 -6.48 -27.51 -13.26
N ASN A 308 -5.16 -27.71 -13.30
CA ASN A 308 -4.21 -26.70 -12.84
C ASN A 308 -4.11 -25.56 -13.86
N ARG A 309 -5.01 -24.57 -13.73
CA ARG A 309 -5.17 -23.49 -14.71
C ARG A 309 -3.94 -22.58 -14.76
N GLY A 310 -3.34 -22.27 -13.63
CA GLY A 310 -2.14 -21.44 -13.57
C GLY A 310 -0.97 -22.09 -14.31
N ARG A 311 -0.69 -23.38 -14.09
CA ARG A 311 0.35 -24.11 -14.85
C ARG A 311 0.07 -24.17 -16.35
N VAL A 312 -1.19 -24.41 -16.73
CA VAL A 312 -1.59 -24.41 -18.14
C VAL A 312 -1.36 -23.04 -18.77
N ALA A 313 -1.74 -21.96 -18.07
CA ALA A 313 -1.50 -20.59 -18.53
C ALA A 313 0.01 -20.30 -18.67
N GLY A 314 0.80 -20.66 -17.67
CA GLY A 314 2.28 -20.54 -17.70
C GLY A 314 2.90 -21.29 -18.88
N LYS A 315 2.47 -22.54 -19.13
CA LYS A 315 2.91 -23.35 -20.27
C LYS A 315 2.57 -22.71 -21.62
N ASN A 316 1.38 -22.12 -21.72
CA ASN A 316 0.96 -21.43 -22.94
C ASN A 316 1.79 -20.18 -23.22
N ILE A 317 2.12 -19.40 -22.19
CA ILE A 317 3.01 -18.23 -22.31
C ILE A 317 4.43 -18.70 -22.68
N ALA A 318 4.99 -19.66 -21.98
CA ALA A 318 6.32 -20.19 -22.25
C ALA A 318 6.43 -20.68 -23.71
N LYS A 319 5.44 -21.44 -24.19
CA LYS A 319 5.38 -21.90 -25.59
C LYS A 319 5.28 -20.75 -26.59
N ALA A 320 4.42 -19.74 -26.31
CA ALA A 320 4.20 -18.62 -27.22
C ALA A 320 5.42 -17.68 -27.35
N THR A 321 6.27 -17.64 -26.31
CA THR A 321 7.43 -16.73 -26.24
C THR A 321 8.77 -17.42 -26.43
N ASN A 322 8.79 -18.75 -26.42
CA ASN A 322 9.98 -19.58 -26.31
C ASN A 322 10.81 -19.23 -25.05
N PHE A 323 10.11 -19.10 -23.91
CA PHE A 323 10.70 -18.97 -22.59
C PHE A 323 10.63 -20.32 -21.87
N ILE A 324 11.36 -20.44 -20.76
CA ILE A 324 11.41 -21.69 -19.98
C ILE A 324 10.35 -21.62 -18.86
N GLN A 325 9.48 -22.60 -18.76
CA GLN A 325 8.58 -22.70 -17.60
C GLN A 325 9.31 -23.35 -16.43
N ILE A 326 9.18 -22.74 -15.24
CA ILE A 326 9.56 -23.33 -13.96
C ILE A 326 8.34 -23.35 -13.05
N GLU A 327 8.28 -24.31 -12.14
CA GLU A 327 7.09 -24.58 -11.34
C GLU A 327 7.44 -24.85 -9.89
N ILE A 328 6.58 -24.37 -8.98
CA ILE A 328 6.65 -24.78 -7.57
C ILE A 328 6.26 -26.26 -7.50
N PRO A 329 7.06 -27.14 -6.84
CA PRO A 329 6.76 -28.55 -6.73
C PRO A 329 5.42 -28.82 -6.03
N ASP A 330 4.65 -29.79 -6.50
CA ASP A 330 3.33 -30.16 -5.92
C ASP A 330 3.42 -30.54 -4.44
N GLY A 331 4.51 -31.17 -4.03
CA GLY A 331 4.73 -31.56 -2.64
C GLY A 331 4.77 -30.40 -1.65
N CYS A 332 4.96 -29.15 -2.12
CA CYS A 332 4.94 -27.96 -1.27
C CYS A 332 3.53 -27.53 -0.85
N GLN A 333 2.49 -27.98 -1.58
CA GLN A 333 1.07 -27.65 -1.33
C GLN A 333 0.80 -26.15 -1.18
N VAL A 334 1.48 -25.32 -1.96
CA VAL A 334 1.30 -23.87 -2.04
C VAL A 334 1.05 -23.44 -3.47
N LYS A 335 0.30 -22.35 -3.60
CA LYS A 335 -0.20 -21.90 -4.90
C LYS A 335 0.83 -21.07 -5.68
N ASP A 336 1.43 -20.10 -5.03
CA ASP A 336 2.24 -19.07 -5.67
C ASP A 336 3.49 -18.72 -4.83
N PRO A 337 4.44 -17.94 -5.35
CA PRO A 337 5.63 -17.50 -4.62
C PRO A 337 5.32 -16.76 -3.31
N SER A 338 4.22 -16.01 -3.26
CA SER A 338 3.81 -15.28 -2.05
C SER A 338 3.32 -16.25 -0.98
N ASP A 339 2.50 -17.22 -1.36
CA ASP A 339 2.03 -18.29 -0.45
C ASP A 339 3.21 -19.15 0.02
N TYR A 340 4.24 -19.34 -0.83
CA TYR A 340 5.45 -20.05 -0.43
C TYR A 340 6.22 -19.30 0.67
N VAL A 341 6.30 -17.95 0.56
CA VAL A 341 6.91 -17.15 1.62
C VAL A 341 6.10 -17.21 2.92
N GLU A 342 4.79 -17.18 2.85
CA GLU A 342 3.93 -17.33 4.02
C GLU A 342 4.16 -18.67 4.73
N ALA A 343 4.32 -19.75 3.97
CA ALA A 343 4.48 -21.10 4.53
C ALA A 343 5.91 -21.40 5.00
N PHE A 344 6.94 -20.95 4.26
CA PHE A 344 8.33 -21.42 4.43
C PHE A 344 9.34 -20.28 4.60
N GLY A 345 8.94 -19.02 4.39
CA GLY A 345 9.79 -17.84 4.52
C GLY A 345 10.59 -17.50 3.25
N SER A 346 11.05 -16.25 3.20
CA SER A 346 11.74 -15.67 2.04
C SER A 346 13.04 -16.38 1.68
N LYS A 347 13.81 -16.86 2.67
CA LYS A 347 15.06 -17.59 2.41
C LYS A 347 14.82 -18.94 1.72
N ALA A 348 13.76 -19.64 2.11
CA ALA A 348 13.39 -20.91 1.50
C ALA A 348 12.94 -20.70 0.05
N LEU A 349 12.13 -19.65 -0.23
CA LEU A 349 11.75 -19.32 -1.61
C LEU A 349 12.98 -18.96 -2.45
N ALA A 350 13.93 -18.18 -1.90
CA ALA A 350 15.17 -17.86 -2.63
C ALA A 350 15.94 -19.14 -3.01
N SER A 351 16.11 -20.07 -2.09
CA SER A 351 16.77 -21.35 -2.37
C SER A 351 16.04 -22.18 -3.42
N LEU A 352 14.70 -22.24 -3.34
CA LEU A 352 13.88 -22.95 -4.33
C LEU A 352 14.04 -22.34 -5.73
N ILE A 353 13.89 -21.02 -5.86
CA ILE A 353 14.00 -20.34 -7.16
C ILE A 353 15.39 -20.55 -7.76
N LEU A 354 16.44 -20.39 -6.96
CA LEU A 354 17.81 -20.61 -7.43
C LEU A 354 18.01 -22.05 -7.92
N GLY A 355 17.49 -23.05 -7.22
CA GLY A 355 17.51 -24.46 -7.63
C GLY A 355 16.77 -24.68 -8.95
N LEU A 356 15.53 -24.15 -9.05
CA LEU A 356 14.71 -24.28 -10.27
C LEU A 356 15.38 -23.62 -11.49
N VAL A 357 15.96 -22.43 -11.32
CA VAL A 357 16.69 -21.74 -12.37
C VAL A 357 17.92 -22.54 -12.79
N ASN A 358 18.76 -22.94 -11.83
CA ASN A 358 20.00 -23.64 -12.11
C ASN A 358 19.80 -25.04 -12.74
N ASN A 359 18.69 -25.71 -12.45
CA ASN A 359 18.34 -27.00 -13.06
C ASN A 359 17.99 -26.87 -14.56
N ASN A 360 17.69 -25.67 -15.02
CA ASN A 360 17.35 -25.37 -16.41
C ASN A 360 18.44 -24.60 -17.16
N LEU A 361 19.60 -24.40 -16.55
CA LEU A 361 20.77 -23.75 -17.16
C LEU A 361 21.87 -24.79 -17.41
N ASP A 362 22.67 -24.57 -18.47
CA ASP A 362 23.91 -25.30 -18.67
C ASP A 362 24.92 -25.01 -17.54
N GLN A 363 25.97 -25.84 -17.44
CA GLN A 363 26.90 -25.79 -16.31
C GLN A 363 27.62 -24.42 -16.20
N ASP A 364 27.94 -23.80 -17.34
CA ASP A 364 28.67 -22.52 -17.39
C ASP A 364 27.78 -21.30 -17.07
N SER A 365 26.47 -21.46 -17.25
CA SER A 365 25.47 -20.41 -17.01
C SER A 365 24.89 -20.43 -15.57
N LYS A 366 25.22 -21.44 -14.76
CA LYS A 366 24.68 -21.57 -13.40
C LYS A 366 25.04 -20.40 -12.51
N ILE A 367 24.04 -19.95 -11.74
CA ILE A 367 24.19 -18.85 -10.80
C ILE A 367 24.76 -19.38 -9.49
N ASN A 368 25.87 -18.82 -9.08
CA ASN A 368 26.47 -19.07 -7.76
C ASN A 368 26.39 -17.81 -6.92
N LEU A 369 25.63 -17.84 -5.83
CA LEU A 369 25.44 -16.72 -4.90
C LEU A 369 26.47 -16.74 -3.74
N LEU A 370 27.40 -17.70 -3.69
CA LEU A 370 28.34 -17.85 -2.59
C LEU A 370 29.47 -16.81 -2.56
N ASN A 371 29.54 -15.89 -3.54
CA ASN A 371 30.60 -14.89 -3.68
C ASN A 371 30.15 -13.45 -3.43
N LYS A 372 29.20 -13.18 -2.53
CA LYS A 372 28.93 -11.82 -2.03
C LYS A 372 28.65 -11.82 -0.53
#